data_42cbdfe963aca9efe00244ef76283825
#
_entry.id   42cbdfe963aca9efe00244ef76283825
#
_cell.length_a   1.000
_cell.length_b   1.000
_cell.length_c   1.000
_cell.angle_alpha   90.00
_cell.angle_beta   90.00
_cell.angle_gamma   90.00
#
_symmetry.space_group_name_H-M   'P 1'
#
loop_
_entity.id
_entity.type
_entity.pdbx_description
1 polymer ?
#
loop_
_entity_poly.entity_id
_entity_poly.type
_entity_poly.pdbx_seq_one_letter_code
_entity_poly.pdbx_strand_id
1 'polypeptide(L)'
;MAIAYLQEFEIQNGDTSTTNYDAIVTAVNLEDVPDGLLIHTAGFDHDAGVFRIFDVWETREQGEKFINDRLNPIIEPIAAAAAQNPDSNFAPPNREIWYELHDSMTG
;
A
#
# COMPACT_ATOMS: atom_id res chain seq x y z
N MET A 1 19.03 5.38 -8.36
CA MET A 1 18.81 5.61 -6.92
C MET A 1 17.48 5.01 -6.50
N ALA A 2 17.46 4.45 -5.30
CA ALA A 2 16.22 3.90 -4.76
C ALA A 2 15.18 5.01 -4.56
N ILE A 3 13.92 4.64 -4.66
CA ILE A 3 12.80 5.56 -4.48
C ILE A 3 11.85 5.03 -3.43
N ALA A 4 11.35 5.91 -2.58
CA ALA A 4 10.36 5.57 -1.58
C ALA A 4 8.96 5.85 -2.09
N TYR A 5 8.02 5.00 -1.70
CA TYR A 5 6.61 5.18 -1.95
C TYR A 5 5.86 5.06 -0.63
N LEU A 6 5.24 6.15 -0.21
CA LEU A 6 4.47 6.23 1.02
C LEU A 6 3.00 6.40 0.70
N GLN A 7 2.16 5.58 1.33
CA GLN A 7 0.70 5.73 1.29
C GLN A 7 0.17 5.85 2.72
N GLU A 8 -0.77 6.75 2.92
CA GLU A 8 -1.45 6.93 4.20
C GLU A 8 -2.96 6.77 4.02
N PHE A 9 -3.56 5.94 4.85
CA PHE A 9 -5.00 5.66 4.84
C PHE A 9 -5.56 6.07 6.19
N GLU A 10 -6.50 7.01 6.20
CA GLU A 10 -7.18 7.41 7.42
C GLU A 10 -7.93 6.23 8.02
N ILE A 11 -7.79 6.04 9.34
CA ILE A 11 -8.53 4.99 10.06
C ILE A 11 -10.01 5.37 10.06
N GLN A 12 -10.84 4.48 9.49
CA GLN A 12 -12.27 4.70 9.33
C GLN A 12 -13.02 4.14 10.54
N ASN A 13 -13.83 4.98 11.19
CA ASN A 13 -14.72 4.57 12.29
C ASN A 13 -14.00 3.81 13.42
N GLY A 14 -12.73 4.14 13.67
CA GLY A 14 -11.92 3.45 14.67
C GLY A 14 -11.54 2.02 14.31
N ASP A 15 -11.75 1.61 13.07
CA ASP A 15 -11.45 0.26 12.61
C ASP A 15 -9.94 0.09 12.42
N THR A 16 -9.31 -0.60 13.36
CA THR A 16 -7.89 -0.96 13.31
C THR A 16 -7.68 -2.42 12.88
N SER A 17 -8.71 -3.05 12.33
CA SER A 17 -8.55 -4.38 11.75
C SER A 17 -7.74 -4.30 10.45
N THR A 18 -7.05 -5.38 10.11
CA THR A 18 -6.28 -5.47 8.87
C THR A 18 -6.95 -6.39 7.85
N THR A 19 -8.26 -6.61 7.99
CA THR A 19 -9.00 -7.56 7.15
C THR A 19 -8.84 -7.25 5.67
N ASN A 20 -9.06 -6.00 5.26
CA ASN A 20 -8.95 -5.60 3.85
C ASN A 20 -7.50 -5.68 3.36
N TYR A 21 -6.57 -5.21 4.17
CA TYR A 21 -5.15 -5.26 3.83
C TYR A 21 -4.68 -6.70 3.67
N ASP A 22 -5.01 -7.58 4.62
CA ASP A 22 -4.59 -8.98 4.61
C ASP A 22 -5.17 -9.73 3.41
N ALA A 23 -6.42 -9.45 3.03
CA ALA A 23 -7.04 -10.04 1.86
C ALA A 23 -6.32 -9.63 0.57
N ILE A 24 -5.94 -8.36 0.45
CA ILE A 24 -5.22 -7.85 -0.71
C ILE A 24 -3.82 -8.46 -0.78
N VAL A 25 -3.10 -8.51 0.35
CA VAL A 25 -1.76 -9.10 0.42
C VAL A 25 -1.79 -10.57 0.03
N THR A 26 -2.78 -11.33 0.50
CA THR A 26 -2.95 -12.73 0.14
C THR A 26 -3.20 -12.89 -1.36
N ALA A 27 -4.07 -12.06 -1.94
CA ALA A 27 -4.40 -12.13 -3.36
C ALA A 27 -3.21 -11.72 -4.25
N VAL A 28 -2.44 -10.72 -3.83
CA VAL A 28 -1.25 -10.28 -4.56
C VAL A 28 -0.13 -11.31 -4.48
N ASN A 29 -0.10 -12.09 -3.40
CA ASN A 29 0.93 -13.09 -3.13
C ASN A 29 2.34 -12.47 -3.02
N LEU A 30 2.58 -11.71 -1.94
CA LEU A 30 3.86 -11.05 -1.71
C LEU A 30 5.02 -12.03 -1.40
N GLU A 31 4.74 -13.33 -1.26
CA GLU A 31 5.80 -14.35 -1.21
C GLU A 31 6.54 -14.41 -2.55
N ASP A 32 5.86 -14.09 -3.65
CA ASP A 32 6.48 -13.85 -4.95
C ASP A 32 6.87 -12.37 -5.00
N VAL A 33 8.05 -12.06 -4.48
CA VAL A 33 8.52 -10.68 -4.30
C VAL A 33 8.63 -9.99 -5.67
N PRO A 34 7.99 -8.81 -5.83
CA PRO A 34 8.07 -8.07 -7.08
C PRO A 34 9.50 -7.63 -7.40
N ASP A 35 9.82 -7.58 -8.70
CA ASP A 35 11.11 -7.09 -9.16
C ASP A 35 11.33 -5.65 -8.69
N GLY A 36 12.48 -5.41 -8.09
CA GLY A 36 12.88 -4.08 -7.64
C GLY A 36 12.38 -3.68 -6.26
N LEU A 37 11.54 -4.50 -5.61
CA LEU A 37 11.10 -4.21 -4.26
C LEU A 37 12.24 -4.49 -3.27
N LEU A 38 12.67 -3.46 -2.54
CA LEU A 38 13.74 -3.56 -1.56
C LEU A 38 13.20 -3.78 -0.15
N ILE A 39 12.11 -3.10 0.19
CA ILE A 39 11.44 -3.28 1.48
C ILE A 39 9.95 -2.92 1.32
N HIS A 40 9.12 -3.64 2.02
CA HIS A 40 7.69 -3.37 2.15
C HIS A 40 7.33 -3.40 3.63
N THR A 41 6.68 -2.36 4.10
CA THR A 41 6.20 -2.28 5.47
C THR A 41 4.78 -1.76 5.51
N ALA A 42 4.04 -2.16 6.54
CA ALA A 42 2.71 -1.65 6.79
C ALA A 42 2.49 -1.58 8.31
N GLY A 43 1.84 -0.54 8.77
CA GLY A 43 1.60 -0.40 10.21
C GLY A 43 0.71 0.78 10.53
N PHE A 44 0.32 0.86 11.79
CA PHE A 44 -0.54 1.92 12.30
C PHE A 44 0.26 3.01 12.98
N ASP A 45 -0.09 4.26 12.68
CA ASP A 45 0.31 5.40 13.50
C ASP A 45 -0.96 5.87 14.23
N HIS A 46 -1.14 5.40 15.46
CA HIS A 46 -2.35 5.68 16.23
C HIS A 46 -2.47 7.16 16.60
N ASP A 47 -1.34 7.84 16.80
CA ASP A 47 -1.34 9.26 17.14
C ASP A 47 -1.81 10.12 15.96
N ALA A 48 -1.41 9.73 14.74
CA ALA A 48 -1.85 10.42 13.53
C ALA A 48 -3.20 9.91 13.01
N GLY A 49 -3.69 8.78 13.52
CA GLY A 49 -4.96 8.20 13.08
C GLY A 49 -4.90 7.61 11.69
N VAL A 50 -3.76 7.07 11.29
CA VAL A 50 -3.56 6.53 9.93
C VAL A 50 -2.92 5.15 9.95
N PHE A 51 -3.19 4.40 8.89
CA PHE A 51 -2.46 3.19 8.52
C PHE A 51 -1.50 3.57 7.41
N ARG A 52 -0.21 3.26 7.58
CA ARG A 52 0.82 3.60 6.60
C ARG A 52 1.37 2.37 5.93
N ILE A 53 1.54 2.47 4.60
CA ILE A 53 2.32 1.52 3.83
C ILE A 53 3.53 2.28 3.31
N PHE A 54 4.72 1.75 3.59
CA PHE A 54 5.97 2.35 3.15
C PHE A 54 6.79 1.30 2.42
N ASP A 55 7.06 1.58 1.16
CA ASP A 55 7.84 0.70 0.29
C ASP A 55 9.06 1.44 -0.23
N VAL A 56 10.12 0.69 -0.47
CA VAL A 56 11.30 1.20 -1.19
C VAL A 56 11.53 0.31 -2.40
N TRP A 57 11.68 0.94 -3.56
CA TRP A 57 11.90 0.29 -4.85
C TRP A 57 13.24 0.72 -5.42
N GLU A 58 13.87 -0.16 -6.20
CA GLU A 58 15.09 0.20 -6.94
C GLU A 58 14.81 1.34 -7.91
N THR A 59 13.68 1.28 -8.62
CA THR A 59 13.23 2.34 -9.53
C THR A 59 11.72 2.56 -9.38
N ARG A 60 11.28 3.77 -9.69
CA ARG A 60 9.85 4.10 -9.72
C ARG A 60 9.10 3.28 -10.76
N GLU A 61 9.73 3.04 -11.91
CA GLU A 61 9.11 2.25 -12.99
C GLU A 61 8.76 0.85 -12.53
N GLN A 62 9.63 0.20 -11.76
CA GLN A 62 9.35 -1.13 -11.20
C GLN A 62 8.19 -1.10 -10.23
N GLY A 63 8.14 -0.08 -9.37
CA GLY A 63 7.02 0.09 -8.43
C GLY A 63 5.70 0.32 -9.17
N GLU A 64 5.69 1.20 -10.16
CA GLU A 64 4.50 1.48 -10.96
C GLU A 64 4.04 0.24 -11.75
N LYS A 65 4.99 -0.52 -12.28
CA LYS A 65 4.68 -1.77 -12.99
C LYS A 65 3.98 -2.77 -12.07
N PHE A 66 4.48 -2.93 -10.86
CA PHE A 66 3.85 -3.80 -9.87
C PHE A 66 2.42 -3.34 -9.58
N ILE A 67 2.23 -2.04 -9.36
CA ILE A 67 0.91 -1.47 -9.06
C ILE A 67 -0.05 -1.74 -10.23
N ASN A 68 0.38 -1.49 -11.46
CA ASN A 68 -0.48 -1.63 -12.64
C ASN A 68 -0.77 -3.09 -13.00
N ASP A 69 0.24 -3.95 -12.90
CA ASP A 69 0.13 -5.33 -13.40
C ASP A 69 -0.41 -6.30 -12.35
N ARG A 70 -0.10 -6.08 -11.07
CA ARG A 70 -0.44 -7.03 -10.01
C ARG A 70 -1.42 -6.49 -8.98
N LEU A 71 -1.30 -5.23 -8.61
CA LEU A 71 -2.10 -4.65 -7.52
C LEU A 71 -3.46 -4.14 -8.00
N ASN A 72 -3.48 -3.29 -9.02
CA ASN A 72 -4.73 -2.70 -9.52
C ASN A 72 -5.76 -3.75 -9.96
N PRO A 73 -5.39 -4.84 -10.67
CA PRO A 73 -6.37 -5.87 -11.02
C PRO A 73 -7.09 -6.50 -9.82
N ILE A 74 -6.44 -6.48 -8.66
CA ILE A 74 -7.03 -6.99 -7.41
C ILE A 74 -7.87 -5.91 -6.73
N ILE A 75 -7.37 -4.68 -6.69
CA ILE A 75 -8.03 -3.57 -5.98
C ILE A 75 -9.27 -3.08 -6.72
N GLU A 76 -9.26 -3.01 -8.05
CA GLU A 76 -10.37 -2.44 -8.83
C GLU A 76 -11.73 -3.09 -8.53
N PRO A 77 -11.85 -4.45 -8.50
CA PRO A 77 -13.11 -5.07 -8.13
C PRO A 77 -13.54 -4.78 -6.70
N ILE A 78 -12.57 -4.71 -5.78
CA ILE A 78 -12.83 -4.41 -4.37
C ILE A 78 -13.35 -2.97 -4.23
N ALA A 79 -12.70 -2.03 -4.91
CA ALA A 79 -13.12 -0.63 -4.90
C ALA A 79 -14.51 -0.44 -5.51
N ALA A 80 -14.82 -1.16 -6.60
CA ALA A 80 -16.13 -1.13 -7.23
C ALA A 80 -17.21 -1.67 -6.28
N ALA A 81 -16.93 -2.76 -5.59
CA ALA A 81 -17.85 -3.33 -4.61
C ALA A 81 -18.04 -2.39 -3.41
N ALA A 82 -16.95 -1.76 -2.94
CA ALA A 82 -17.01 -0.80 -1.84
C ALA A 82 -17.86 0.43 -2.18
N ALA A 83 -17.81 0.89 -3.42
CA ALA A 83 -18.62 2.02 -3.89
C ALA A 83 -20.12 1.74 -3.83
N GLN A 84 -20.52 0.47 -3.85
CA GLN A 84 -21.91 0.03 -3.76
C GLN A 84 -22.35 -0.26 -2.33
N ASN A 85 -21.42 -0.25 -1.37
CA ASN A 85 -21.67 -0.63 0.02
C ASN A 85 -21.38 0.54 0.96
N PRO A 86 -22.42 1.22 1.51
CA PRO A 86 -22.21 2.36 2.40
C PRO A 86 -21.52 1.99 3.73
N ASP A 87 -21.53 0.71 4.10
CA ASP A 87 -20.92 0.24 5.33
C ASP A 87 -19.44 -0.18 5.15
N SER A 88 -18.91 -0.08 3.92
CA SER A 88 -17.54 -0.46 3.64
C SER A 88 -16.56 0.55 4.23
N ASN A 89 -15.49 0.04 4.86
CA ASN A 89 -14.37 0.84 5.34
C ASN A 89 -13.23 0.92 4.31
N PHE A 90 -13.42 0.32 3.15
CA PHE A 90 -12.42 0.39 2.09
C PHE A 90 -12.42 1.79 1.47
N ALA A 91 -11.25 2.42 1.43
CA ALA A 91 -11.08 3.76 0.88
C ALA A 91 -9.73 3.86 0.19
N PRO A 92 -9.60 4.74 -0.80
CA PRO A 92 -8.29 5.03 -1.40
C PRO A 92 -7.40 5.74 -0.38
N PRO A 93 -6.08 5.78 -0.60
CA PRO A 93 -5.19 6.50 0.29
C PRO A 93 -5.52 8.00 0.31
N ASN A 94 -5.42 8.60 1.49
CA ASN A 94 -5.59 10.04 1.67
C ASN A 94 -4.35 10.81 1.22
N ARG A 95 -3.21 10.13 1.20
CA ARG A 95 -1.94 10.70 0.80
C ARG A 95 -1.09 9.64 0.12
N GLU A 96 -0.46 10.02 -1.00
CA GLU A 96 0.52 9.20 -1.70
C GLU A 96 1.70 10.08 -2.08
N ILE A 97 2.90 9.61 -1.79
CA ILE A 97 4.13 10.35 -2.09
C ILE A 97 5.16 9.39 -2.65
N TRP A 98 5.79 9.80 -3.76
CA TRP A 98 7.01 9.20 -4.27
C TRP A 98 8.13 10.21 -4.06
N TYR A 99 9.27 9.75 -3.52
CA TYR A 99 10.44 10.62 -3.41
C TYR A 99 11.74 9.82 -3.55
N GLU A 100 12.73 10.47 -4.11
CA GLU A 100 14.05 9.87 -4.25
C GLU A 100 14.75 9.79 -2.89
N LEU A 101 15.40 8.67 -2.63
CA LEU A 101 16.19 8.53 -1.43
C LEU A 101 17.59 9.10 -1.69
N HIS A 102 18.03 10.01 -0.81
CA HIS A 102 19.39 10.52 -0.84
C HIS A 102 20.35 9.53 -0.19
N ASP A 103 19.89 8.85 0.84
CA ASP A 103 20.66 7.90 1.60
C ASP A 103 19.76 6.80 2.16
N SER A 104 20.29 5.61 2.30
CA SER A 104 19.58 4.50 2.92
C SER A 104 20.56 3.54 3.56
N MET A 105 20.20 3.03 4.73
CA MET A 105 20.96 2.01 5.43
C MET A 105 20.03 0.86 5.78
N THR A 106 20.55 -0.36 5.63
CA THR A 106 19.87 -1.57 6.07
C THR A 106 20.74 -2.26 7.10
N GLY A 107 20.14 -2.68 8.17
CA GLY A 107 20.87 -3.30 9.26
C GLY A 107 20.35 -4.68 9.62
#